data_bdf0c09b17f507b974e66c2bf1f2445d
#
_entry.id   bdf0c09b17f507b974e66c2bf1f2445d
#
_cell.length_a   1.000
_cell.length_b   1.000
_cell.length_c   1.000
_cell.angle_alpha   90.00
_cell.angle_beta   90.00
_cell.angle_gamma   90.00
#
_symmetry.space_group_name_H-M   'P 1'
#
loop_
_entity.id
_entity.type
_entity.pdbx_description
1 polymer ?
#
loop_
_entity_poly.entity_id
_entity_poly.type
_entity_poly.pdbx_seq_one_letter_code
_entity_poly.pdbx_strand_id
1 'polypeptide(L)'
;ATKYTTYTLPALLPIAILIARYLYQREVLVKRTVIGAIAVYGILTFALAIPACSDEGYSGKNIAAVYKDVAKDDDLVVSYGDYKTSIVFYGQKMVYRLEKAESIPGMLPDGKSWKAKNVMPFISFEELPKDKNVYLILNNRRYDSFEKDFDTSEWKLLADYKAARVYI
;
A
#
# COMPACT_ATOMS: atom_id res chain seq x y z
N ALA A 1 -2.69 -19.61 -8.24
CA ALA A 1 -2.74 -19.75 -6.77
C ALA A 1 -1.58 -18.95 -6.19
N THR A 2 -1.87 -17.84 -5.54
CA THR A 2 -0.87 -17.00 -4.85
C THR A 2 -0.43 -17.73 -3.59
N LYS A 3 0.78 -18.30 -3.60
CA LYS A 3 1.37 -18.88 -2.40
C LYS A 3 1.93 -17.74 -1.55
N TYR A 4 1.28 -17.44 -0.45
CA TYR A 4 1.83 -16.49 0.52
C TYR A 4 3.02 -17.12 1.23
N THR A 5 4.11 -16.38 1.35
CA THR A 5 5.32 -16.78 2.10
C THR A 5 5.03 -17.16 3.56
N THR A 6 3.94 -16.63 4.13
CA THR A 6 3.45 -16.96 5.47
C THR A 6 3.11 -18.44 5.67
N TYR A 7 2.77 -19.19 4.60
CA TYR A 7 2.53 -20.65 4.70
C TYR A 7 3.80 -21.45 4.95
N THR A 8 4.98 -20.88 4.75
CA THR A 8 6.26 -21.54 5.03
C THR A 8 6.72 -21.36 6.49
N LEU A 9 6.14 -20.39 7.24
CA LEU A 9 6.51 -20.11 8.62
C LEU A 9 6.45 -21.34 9.56
N PRO A 10 5.41 -22.21 9.52
CA PRO A 10 5.37 -23.38 10.36
C PRO A 10 6.52 -24.38 10.11
N ALA A 11 7.06 -24.41 8.88
CA ALA A 11 8.18 -25.29 8.53
C ALA A 11 9.53 -24.78 9.04
N LEU A 12 9.64 -23.49 9.36
CA LEU A 12 10.90 -22.90 9.84
C LEU A 12 11.30 -23.42 11.20
N LEU A 13 10.35 -23.68 12.10
CA LEU A 13 10.63 -24.16 13.44
C LEU A 13 11.31 -25.54 13.44
N PRO A 14 10.78 -26.59 12.81
CA PRO A 14 11.45 -27.88 12.74
C PRO A 14 12.80 -27.82 12.02
N ILE A 15 12.95 -26.99 10.98
CA ILE A 15 14.22 -26.77 10.30
C ILE A 15 15.24 -26.15 11.26
N ALA A 16 14.85 -25.12 12.01
CA ALA A 16 15.72 -24.48 12.99
C ALA A 16 16.20 -25.48 14.07
N ILE A 17 15.32 -26.36 14.56
CA ILE A 17 15.65 -27.40 15.53
C ILE A 17 16.67 -28.40 14.95
N LEU A 18 16.50 -28.84 13.71
CA LEU A 18 17.45 -29.74 13.04
C LEU A 18 18.81 -29.08 12.87
N ILE A 19 18.85 -27.83 12.46
CA ILE A 19 20.08 -27.04 12.32
C ILE A 19 20.76 -26.88 13.69
N ALA A 20 20.01 -26.50 14.73
CA ALA A 20 20.53 -26.35 16.08
C ALA A 20 21.14 -27.66 16.60
N ARG A 21 20.46 -28.80 16.40
CA ARG A 21 20.96 -30.14 16.78
C ARG A 21 22.25 -30.50 16.03
N TYR A 22 22.33 -30.22 14.74
CA TYR A 22 23.54 -30.46 13.93
C TYR A 22 24.71 -29.61 14.41
N LEU A 23 24.47 -28.35 14.77
CA LEU A 23 25.49 -27.40 15.23
C LEU A 23 25.94 -27.61 16.66
N TYR A 24 25.10 -28.20 17.53
CA TYR A 24 25.33 -28.30 18.97
C TYR A 24 26.69 -28.88 19.37
N GLN A 25 27.21 -29.83 18.61
CA GLN A 25 28.50 -30.48 18.87
C GLN A 25 29.69 -29.80 18.20
N ARG A 26 29.50 -28.63 17.55
CA ARG A 26 30.51 -27.97 16.71
C ARG A 26 30.63 -26.48 16.99
N GLU A 27 31.23 -26.14 18.15
CA GLU A 27 31.32 -24.76 18.64
C GLU A 27 31.87 -23.75 17.65
N VAL A 28 32.93 -24.09 16.88
CA VAL A 28 33.53 -23.22 15.89
C VAL A 28 32.54 -22.94 14.73
N LEU A 29 31.79 -23.97 14.34
CA LEU A 29 30.80 -23.85 13.28
C LEU A 29 29.62 -23.00 13.75
N VAL A 30 29.19 -23.15 15.01
CA VAL A 30 28.13 -22.30 15.61
C VAL A 30 28.51 -20.82 15.52
N LYS A 31 29.70 -20.46 16.01
CA LYS A 31 30.17 -19.07 16.00
C LYS A 31 30.18 -18.49 14.57
N ARG A 32 30.73 -19.24 13.61
CA ARG A 32 30.77 -18.78 12.19
C ARG A 32 29.37 -18.65 11.59
N THR A 33 28.47 -19.61 11.87
CA THR A 33 27.09 -19.57 11.36
C THR A 33 26.32 -18.40 11.96
N VAL A 34 26.45 -18.13 13.24
CA VAL A 34 25.76 -16.99 13.90
C VAL A 34 26.28 -15.67 13.34
N ILE A 35 27.60 -15.49 13.23
CA ILE A 35 28.19 -14.26 12.67
C ILE A 35 27.73 -14.07 11.20
N GLY A 36 27.77 -15.15 10.41
CA GLY A 36 27.31 -15.12 9.02
C GLY A 36 25.83 -14.77 8.90
N ALA A 37 24.99 -15.36 9.76
CA ALA A 37 23.55 -15.06 9.76
C ALA A 37 23.27 -13.60 10.14
N ILE A 38 23.96 -13.06 11.16
CA ILE A 38 23.84 -11.65 11.55
C ILE A 38 24.27 -10.73 10.40
N ALA A 39 25.40 -11.04 9.75
CA ALA A 39 25.89 -10.25 8.63
C ALA A 39 24.89 -10.25 7.44
N VAL A 40 24.40 -11.42 7.04
CA VAL A 40 23.43 -11.57 5.97
C VAL A 40 22.12 -10.84 6.32
N TYR A 41 21.62 -11.03 7.55
CA TYR A 41 20.41 -10.34 8.00
C TYR A 41 20.60 -8.81 8.02
N GLY A 42 21.74 -8.33 8.50
CA GLY A 42 22.08 -6.91 8.47
C GLY A 42 22.09 -6.35 7.04
N ILE A 43 22.81 -7.02 6.13
CA ILE A 43 22.87 -6.60 4.71
C ILE A 43 21.49 -6.59 4.07
N LEU A 44 20.70 -7.64 4.26
CA LEU A 44 19.32 -7.70 3.72
C LEU A 44 18.43 -6.61 4.30
N THR A 45 18.52 -6.36 5.62
CA THR A 45 17.75 -5.30 6.27
C THR A 45 18.09 -3.94 5.68
N PHE A 46 19.39 -3.62 5.57
CA PHE A 46 19.81 -2.35 4.96
C PHE A 46 19.42 -2.25 3.50
N ALA A 47 19.62 -3.31 2.71
CA ALA A 47 19.29 -3.33 1.29
C ALA A 47 17.79 -3.15 1.01
N LEU A 48 16.93 -3.65 1.90
CA LEU A 48 15.48 -3.55 1.76
C LEU A 48 14.89 -2.30 2.45
N ALA A 49 15.41 -1.96 3.63
CA ALA A 49 14.86 -0.85 4.41
C ALA A 49 15.21 0.52 3.80
N ILE A 50 16.42 0.71 3.29
CA ILE A 50 16.84 1.99 2.71
C ILE A 50 15.96 2.37 1.51
N PRO A 51 15.78 1.52 0.48
CA PRO A 51 14.88 1.84 -0.63
C PRO A 51 13.42 2.04 -0.19
N ALA A 52 12.93 1.24 0.75
CA ALA A 52 11.56 1.36 1.24
C ALA A 52 11.32 2.67 2.01
N CYS A 53 12.32 3.13 2.78
CA CYS A 53 12.24 4.40 3.52
C CYS A 53 12.45 5.62 2.63
N SER A 54 13.20 5.48 1.52
CA SER A 54 13.50 6.56 0.59
C SER A 54 12.42 6.77 -0.48
N ASP A 55 11.53 5.79 -0.69
CA ASP A 55 10.43 5.93 -1.66
C ASP A 55 9.30 6.80 -1.09
N GLU A 56 9.32 8.08 -1.45
CA GLU A 56 8.37 9.09 -0.98
C GLU A 56 6.90 8.74 -1.26
N GLY A 57 6.63 7.99 -2.32
CA GLY A 57 5.27 7.57 -2.69
C GLY A 57 4.84 6.22 -2.10
N TYR A 58 5.76 5.47 -1.48
CA TYR A 58 5.42 4.17 -0.90
C TYR A 58 4.66 4.31 0.42
N SER A 59 5.05 5.26 1.25
CA SER A 59 4.36 5.63 2.48
C SER A 59 3.20 6.59 2.20
N GLY A 60 2.00 6.30 2.73
CA GLY A 60 0.87 7.24 2.67
C GLY A 60 1.10 8.58 3.38
N LYS A 61 2.17 8.72 4.18
CA LYS A 61 2.47 9.93 4.94
C LYS A 61 2.70 11.16 4.05
N ASN A 62 3.58 11.04 3.05
CA ASN A 62 3.91 12.15 2.17
C ASN A 62 2.74 12.51 1.26
N ILE A 63 1.99 11.51 0.79
CA ILE A 63 0.76 11.72 0.02
C ILE A 63 -0.27 12.46 0.86
N ALA A 64 -0.48 12.05 2.10
CA ALA A 64 -1.43 12.67 3.01
C ALA A 64 -1.04 14.12 3.36
N ALA A 65 0.25 14.41 3.49
CA ALA A 65 0.74 15.76 3.79
C ALA A 65 0.35 16.80 2.72
N VAL A 66 0.14 16.38 1.46
CA VAL A 66 -0.23 17.29 0.36
C VAL A 66 -1.58 17.96 0.61
N TYR A 67 -2.54 17.23 1.18
CA TYR A 67 -3.90 17.74 1.37
C TYR A 67 -4.26 17.99 2.84
N LYS A 68 -3.56 17.37 3.79
CA LYS A 68 -3.94 17.38 5.22
C LYS A 68 -4.15 18.77 5.78
N ASP A 69 -3.24 19.72 5.45
CA ASP A 69 -3.24 21.07 6.04
C ASP A 69 -4.07 22.07 5.20
N VAL A 70 -4.47 21.70 3.99
CA VAL A 70 -5.16 22.59 3.05
C VAL A 70 -6.61 22.17 2.79
N ALA A 71 -6.93 20.88 2.94
CA ALA A 71 -8.27 20.37 2.71
C ALA A 71 -9.21 20.75 3.87
N LYS A 72 -10.34 21.33 3.52
CA LYS A 72 -11.41 21.65 4.46
C LYS A 72 -12.12 20.38 4.94
N ASP A 73 -12.88 20.48 6.02
CA ASP A 73 -13.56 19.32 6.61
C ASP A 73 -14.54 18.64 5.65
N ASP A 74 -15.18 19.41 4.79
CA ASP A 74 -16.17 18.95 3.82
C ASP A 74 -15.57 18.58 2.44
N ASP A 75 -14.26 18.82 2.21
CA ASP A 75 -13.57 18.39 1.01
C ASP A 75 -13.44 16.85 0.95
N LEU A 76 -13.54 16.29 -0.24
CA LEU A 76 -13.48 14.86 -0.48
C LEU A 76 -12.08 14.40 -0.86
N VAL A 77 -11.66 13.24 -0.34
CA VAL A 77 -10.42 12.59 -0.76
C VAL A 77 -10.77 11.26 -1.40
N VAL A 78 -10.33 11.06 -2.62
CA VAL A 78 -10.58 9.83 -3.39
C VAL A 78 -9.26 9.19 -3.83
N SER A 79 -9.25 7.88 -3.99
CA SER A 79 -8.09 7.12 -4.45
C SER A 79 -8.50 6.19 -5.58
N TYR A 80 -7.78 6.24 -6.71
CA TYR A 80 -7.99 5.37 -7.86
C TYR A 80 -6.83 4.39 -8.04
N GLY A 81 -7.19 3.13 -8.23
CA GLY A 81 -6.26 2.03 -8.55
C GLY A 81 -5.59 1.36 -7.36
N ASP A 82 -5.46 2.03 -6.24
CA ASP A 82 -4.91 1.46 -4.99
C ASP A 82 -5.51 2.17 -3.78
N TYR A 83 -5.89 1.40 -2.76
CA TYR A 83 -6.40 1.94 -1.50
C TYR A 83 -5.41 1.65 -0.38
N LYS A 84 -4.76 2.68 0.13
CA LYS A 84 -3.78 2.58 1.20
C LYS A 84 -4.36 3.09 2.52
N THR A 85 -4.56 2.21 3.48
CA THR A 85 -5.02 2.59 4.83
C THR A 85 -4.08 3.56 5.53
N SER A 86 -2.79 3.56 5.19
CA SER A 86 -1.82 4.53 5.68
C SER A 86 -2.16 5.97 5.29
N ILE A 87 -2.79 6.20 4.12
CA ILE A 87 -3.22 7.53 3.70
C ILE A 87 -4.34 8.04 4.61
N VAL A 88 -5.30 7.18 4.93
CA VAL A 88 -6.40 7.49 5.88
C VAL A 88 -5.81 7.83 7.25
N PHE A 89 -4.87 7.01 7.72
CA PHE A 89 -4.25 7.19 9.03
C PHE A 89 -3.50 8.52 9.16
N TYR A 90 -2.65 8.85 8.19
CA TYR A 90 -1.84 10.08 8.24
C TYR A 90 -2.65 11.33 7.85
N GLY A 91 -3.60 11.19 6.93
CA GLY A 91 -4.44 12.29 6.45
C GLY A 91 -5.57 12.66 7.40
N GLN A 92 -5.90 11.76 8.34
CA GLN A 92 -7.00 11.96 9.32
C GLN A 92 -8.36 12.26 8.64
N LYS A 93 -8.50 11.82 7.39
CA LYS A 93 -9.71 11.96 6.57
C LYS A 93 -10.13 10.63 5.97
N MET A 94 -11.43 10.45 5.80
CA MET A 94 -11.96 9.32 5.05
C MET A 94 -11.51 9.42 3.59
N VAL A 95 -10.96 8.33 3.06
CA VAL A 95 -10.58 8.21 1.65
C VAL A 95 -11.56 7.26 0.98
N TYR A 96 -12.19 7.70 -0.08
CA TYR A 96 -13.10 6.88 -0.87
C TYR A 96 -12.34 6.22 -2.02
N ARG A 97 -12.69 4.99 -2.33
CA ARG A 97 -12.15 4.34 -3.50
C ARG A 97 -12.98 4.70 -4.71
N LEU A 98 -12.36 5.41 -5.66
CA LEU A 98 -12.99 5.80 -6.91
C LEU A 98 -13.00 4.61 -7.87
N GLU A 99 -14.19 4.26 -8.36
CA GLU A 99 -14.39 3.17 -9.31
C GLU A 99 -15.54 3.53 -10.27
N LYS A 100 -15.65 2.79 -11.37
CA LYS A 100 -16.82 2.91 -12.26
C LYS A 100 -18.08 2.43 -11.55
N ALA A 101 -19.19 3.14 -11.70
CA ALA A 101 -20.47 2.79 -11.08
C ALA A 101 -20.88 1.32 -11.31
N GLU A 102 -20.64 0.82 -12.54
CA GLU A 102 -20.92 -0.57 -12.92
C GLU A 102 -20.11 -1.61 -12.15
N SER A 103 -18.89 -1.23 -11.71
CA SER A 103 -17.94 -2.12 -11.03
C SER A 103 -18.18 -2.22 -9.53
N ILE A 104 -18.75 -1.18 -8.92
CA ILE A 104 -18.93 -1.08 -7.46
C ILE A 104 -19.74 -2.25 -6.89
N PRO A 105 -20.91 -2.64 -7.44
CA PRO A 105 -21.68 -3.75 -6.88
C PRO A 105 -20.90 -5.06 -6.83
N GLY A 106 -20.04 -5.29 -7.82
CA GLY A 106 -19.17 -6.45 -7.89
C GLY A 106 -18.02 -6.47 -6.88
N MET A 107 -17.71 -5.33 -6.27
CA MET A 107 -16.57 -5.16 -5.32
C MET A 107 -17.01 -5.10 -3.86
N LEU A 108 -18.29 -4.88 -3.59
CA LEU A 108 -18.80 -4.77 -2.22
C LEU A 108 -18.51 -6.05 -1.41
N PRO A 109 -18.30 -5.93 -0.08
CA PRO A 109 -17.99 -7.05 0.77
C PRO A 109 -19.17 -8.03 0.82
N ASP A 110 -18.89 -9.31 0.56
CA ASP A 110 -19.90 -10.40 0.56
C ASP A 110 -19.79 -11.32 1.79
N GLY A 111 -18.84 -11.04 2.68
CA GLY A 111 -18.60 -11.81 3.91
C GLY A 111 -17.99 -13.20 3.71
N LYS A 112 -17.83 -13.68 2.48
CA LYS A 112 -17.44 -15.07 2.18
C LYS A 112 -16.21 -15.21 1.28
N SER A 113 -16.00 -14.28 0.36
CA SER A 113 -14.90 -14.32 -0.61
C SER A 113 -13.79 -13.34 -0.25
N TRP A 114 -12.81 -13.20 -1.15
CA TRP A 114 -11.79 -12.15 -1.05
C TRP A 114 -12.36 -10.72 -1.01
N LYS A 115 -13.60 -10.53 -1.44
CA LYS A 115 -14.31 -9.25 -1.38
C LYS A 115 -14.66 -8.84 0.04
N ALA A 116 -14.74 -9.79 0.99
CA ALA A 116 -14.97 -9.49 2.40
C ALA A 116 -13.99 -8.47 3.00
N LYS A 117 -12.80 -8.34 2.42
CA LYS A 117 -11.79 -7.35 2.83
C LYS A 117 -12.04 -5.94 2.29
N ASN A 118 -12.94 -5.75 1.34
CA ASN A 118 -13.24 -4.47 0.70
C ASN A 118 -14.17 -3.64 1.58
N VAL A 119 -13.71 -3.31 2.78
CA VAL A 119 -14.49 -2.53 3.78
C VAL A 119 -14.33 -1.02 3.61
N MET A 120 -13.50 -0.56 2.65
CA MET A 120 -13.36 0.85 2.33
C MET A 120 -14.64 1.38 1.66
N PRO A 121 -14.96 2.67 1.83
CA PRO A 121 -16.05 3.29 1.09
C PRO A 121 -15.72 3.42 -0.39
N PHE A 122 -16.70 3.14 -1.24
CA PHE A 122 -16.61 3.34 -2.67
C PHE A 122 -17.39 4.59 -3.08
N ILE A 123 -16.97 5.22 -4.17
CA ILE A 123 -17.67 6.32 -4.82
C ILE A 123 -17.48 6.18 -6.34
N SER A 124 -18.51 6.48 -7.10
CA SER A 124 -18.42 6.55 -8.56
C SER A 124 -17.97 7.95 -9.02
N PHE A 125 -17.48 8.04 -10.23
CA PHE A 125 -17.03 9.32 -10.80
C PHE A 125 -18.22 10.31 -10.93
N GLU A 126 -19.40 9.80 -11.24
CA GLU A 126 -20.62 10.58 -11.39
C GLU A 126 -21.15 11.16 -10.06
N GLU A 127 -20.76 10.52 -8.94
CA GLU A 127 -21.14 10.95 -7.60
C GLU A 127 -20.16 11.97 -7.00
N LEU A 128 -19.07 12.32 -7.72
CA LEU A 128 -18.14 13.32 -7.22
C LEU A 128 -18.82 14.68 -7.07
N PRO A 129 -18.70 15.36 -5.92
CA PRO A 129 -19.29 16.67 -5.71
C PRO A 129 -18.64 17.70 -6.65
N LYS A 130 -19.46 18.59 -7.22
CA LYS A 130 -19.00 19.70 -8.09
C LYS A 130 -18.85 21.02 -7.32
N ASP A 131 -19.37 21.07 -6.10
CA ASP A 131 -19.40 22.25 -5.24
C ASP A 131 -18.29 22.28 -4.19
N LYS A 132 -17.45 21.24 -4.14
CA LYS A 132 -16.36 21.05 -3.17
C LYS A 132 -15.09 20.64 -3.84
N ASN A 133 -13.97 20.84 -3.16
CA ASN A 133 -12.70 20.31 -3.66
C ASN A 133 -12.64 18.78 -3.53
N VAL A 134 -12.14 18.14 -4.56
CA VAL A 134 -11.90 16.71 -4.58
C VAL A 134 -10.41 16.47 -4.77
N TYR A 135 -9.77 15.86 -3.78
CA TYR A 135 -8.36 15.46 -3.85
C TYR A 135 -8.27 14.03 -4.39
N LEU A 136 -7.75 13.88 -5.60
CA LEU A 136 -7.57 12.59 -6.24
C LEU A 136 -6.14 12.07 -6.03
N ILE A 137 -6.04 10.88 -5.46
CA ILE A 137 -4.80 10.13 -5.33
C ILE A 137 -4.80 9.03 -6.38
N LEU A 138 -3.96 9.20 -7.39
CA LEU A 138 -3.87 8.31 -8.54
C LEU A 138 -2.60 7.46 -8.47
N ASN A 139 -2.75 6.14 -8.45
CA ASN A 139 -1.61 5.23 -8.57
C ASN A 139 -1.01 5.32 -9.99
N ASN A 140 0.30 5.60 -10.09
CA ASN A 140 0.98 5.79 -11.38
C ASN A 140 0.87 4.58 -12.31
N ARG A 141 0.74 3.36 -11.77
CA ARG A 141 0.50 2.15 -12.58
C ARG A 141 -0.88 2.09 -13.23
N ARG A 142 -1.79 2.95 -12.80
CA ARG A 142 -3.17 3.02 -13.30
C ARG A 142 -3.46 4.31 -14.07
N TYR A 143 -2.44 5.12 -14.31
CA TYR A 143 -2.58 6.40 -15.01
C TYR A 143 -3.23 6.23 -16.38
N ASP A 144 -2.71 5.36 -17.23
CA ASP A 144 -3.25 5.12 -18.59
C ASP A 144 -4.70 4.59 -18.56
N SER A 145 -5.06 3.84 -17.53
CA SER A 145 -6.43 3.36 -17.35
C SER A 145 -7.35 4.50 -16.91
N PHE A 146 -6.85 5.38 -16.05
CA PHE A 146 -7.62 6.53 -15.59
C PHE A 146 -7.92 7.50 -16.71
N GLU A 147 -6.92 7.87 -17.54
CA GLU A 147 -7.12 8.75 -18.72
C GLU A 147 -8.11 8.21 -19.76
N LYS A 148 -8.20 6.86 -19.87
CA LYS A 148 -9.16 6.23 -20.78
C LYS A 148 -10.59 6.23 -20.23
N ASP A 149 -10.70 6.16 -18.90
CA ASP A 149 -11.97 5.97 -18.22
C ASP A 149 -12.63 7.27 -17.81
N PHE A 150 -11.83 8.34 -17.60
CA PHE A 150 -12.28 9.60 -17.03
C PHE A 150 -11.62 10.80 -17.74
N ASP A 151 -12.34 11.91 -17.82
CA ASP A 151 -11.78 13.17 -18.30
C ASP A 151 -10.82 13.75 -17.26
N THR A 152 -9.58 13.98 -17.67
CA THR A 152 -8.52 14.53 -16.82
C THR A 152 -8.30 16.02 -16.97
N SER A 153 -9.01 16.68 -17.89
CA SER A 153 -8.77 18.08 -18.28
C SER A 153 -9.00 19.08 -17.13
N GLU A 154 -9.89 18.76 -16.21
CA GLU A 154 -10.24 19.61 -15.07
C GLU A 154 -9.34 19.40 -13.83
N TRP A 155 -8.49 18.37 -13.84
CA TRP A 155 -7.66 18.03 -12.67
C TRP A 155 -6.32 18.74 -12.70
N LYS A 156 -6.04 19.49 -11.63
CA LYS A 156 -4.76 20.16 -11.43
C LYS A 156 -3.82 19.33 -10.59
N LEU A 157 -2.64 19.01 -11.12
CA LEU A 157 -1.59 18.28 -10.39
C LEU A 157 -1.07 19.11 -9.21
N LEU A 158 -1.12 18.55 -8.01
CA LEU A 158 -0.56 19.14 -6.79
C LEU A 158 0.81 18.55 -6.44
N ALA A 159 0.98 17.25 -6.61
CA ALA A 159 2.23 16.56 -6.31
C ALA A 159 2.41 15.32 -7.18
N ASP A 160 3.65 15.05 -7.60
CA ASP A 160 4.05 13.86 -8.34
C ASP A 160 5.11 13.09 -7.55
N TYR A 161 4.74 11.87 -7.14
CA TYR A 161 5.63 10.92 -6.47
C TYR A 161 5.85 9.71 -7.36
N LYS A 162 6.92 8.97 -7.12
CA LYS A 162 7.26 7.76 -7.88
C LYS A 162 6.12 6.73 -7.96
N ALA A 163 5.33 6.59 -6.90
CA ALA A 163 4.26 5.60 -6.81
C ALA A 163 2.86 6.16 -7.06
N ALA A 164 2.63 7.45 -6.84
CA ALA A 164 1.32 8.07 -6.97
C ALA A 164 1.40 9.57 -7.25
N ARG A 165 0.37 10.10 -7.89
CA ARG A 165 0.15 11.53 -8.12
C ARG A 165 -1.05 12.00 -7.31
N VAL A 166 -1.01 13.26 -6.88
CA VAL A 166 -2.11 13.91 -6.17
C VAL A 166 -2.62 15.07 -7.02
N TYR A 167 -3.90 15.09 -7.27
CA TYR A 167 -4.60 16.13 -8.04
C TYR A 167 -5.68 16.79 -7.18
N ILE A 168 -6.14 17.97 -7.62
CA ILE A 168 -7.31 18.69 -7.11
C ILE A 168 -8.19 19.11 -8.26
#